data_36824b2a0cacc828ed41718bd613c2af
#
_entry.id   36824b2a0cacc828ed41718bd613c2af
#
_cell.length_a   1.000
_cell.length_b   1.000
_cell.length_c   1.000
_cell.angle_alpha   90.00
_cell.angle_beta   90.00
_cell.angle_gamma   90.00
#
_symmetry.space_group_name_H-M   'P 1'
#
loop_
_entity.id
_entity.type
_entity.pdbx_description
1 polymer ?
#
loop_
_entity_poly.entity_id
_entity_poly.type
_entity_poly.pdbx_seq_one_letter_code
_entity_poly.pdbx_strand_id
1 'polypeptide(L)'
;MSVLLSDVVSGSAVGLRGRLWQLSAAELRAAAVEASAEILRLEAVRVEVVDELSLRPDDQVIASRGVGAWLAANTMLQVRDGKKIAALGAALRPFPAVAARFDGGDCSFEHAVLIVAFCESPPKGMPEEA
;
A
#
# COMPACT_ATOMS: atom_id res chain seq x y z
N MET A 1 0.59 -2.64 22.75
CA MET A 1 -0.30 -2.52 21.57
C MET A 1 0.16 -3.34 20.38
N SER A 2 1.46 -3.35 20.05
CA SER A 2 1.98 -4.18 18.94
C SER A 2 1.59 -5.64 19.05
N VAL A 3 1.51 -6.16 20.28
CA VAL A 3 1.14 -7.57 20.52
C VAL A 3 -0.26 -7.85 19.99
N LEU A 4 -1.21 -6.91 20.14
CA LEU A 4 -2.57 -7.09 19.64
C LEU A 4 -2.59 -7.14 18.11
N LEU A 5 -1.84 -6.26 17.46
CA LEU A 5 -1.74 -6.27 16.00
C LEU A 5 -1.02 -7.50 15.48
N SER A 6 0.01 -7.95 16.16
CA SER A 6 0.72 -9.19 15.80
C SER A 6 -0.22 -10.38 15.79
N ASP A 7 -1.10 -10.47 16.77
CA ASP A 7 -2.10 -11.55 16.85
C ASP A 7 -3.04 -11.49 15.65
N VAL A 8 -3.50 -10.29 15.25
CA VAL A 8 -4.36 -10.12 14.09
C VAL A 8 -3.63 -10.55 12.82
N VAL A 9 -2.41 -10.08 12.62
CA VAL A 9 -1.61 -10.37 11.43
C VAL A 9 -1.26 -11.85 11.36
N SER A 10 -0.96 -12.48 12.50
CA SER A 10 -0.58 -13.89 12.53
C SER A 10 -1.76 -14.86 12.42
N GLY A 11 -2.98 -14.37 12.29
CA GLY A 11 -4.16 -15.22 12.12
C GLY A 11 -4.94 -15.52 13.39
N SER A 12 -4.56 -14.94 14.52
CA SER A 12 -5.27 -15.09 15.78
C SER A 12 -6.43 -14.12 15.94
N ALA A 13 -6.90 -13.55 14.83
CA ALA A 13 -7.88 -12.48 14.80
C ALA A 13 -9.20 -12.85 15.48
N VAL A 14 -9.64 -14.10 15.34
CA VAL A 14 -10.91 -14.55 15.94
C VAL A 14 -10.87 -14.44 17.45
N GLY A 15 -9.79 -14.94 18.09
CA GLY A 15 -9.62 -14.84 19.53
C GLY A 15 -9.49 -13.40 20.01
N LEU A 16 -8.75 -12.57 19.27
CA LEU A 16 -8.60 -11.16 19.60
C LEU A 16 -9.93 -10.43 19.54
N ARG A 17 -10.69 -10.62 18.46
CA ARG A 17 -12.01 -9.97 18.30
C ARG A 17 -12.96 -10.33 19.44
N GLY A 18 -12.92 -11.57 19.89
CA GLY A 18 -13.76 -12.00 21.01
C GLY A 18 -13.41 -11.34 22.33
N ARG A 19 -12.23 -10.71 22.43
CA ARG A 19 -11.74 -10.07 23.65
C ARG A 19 -11.67 -8.55 23.57
N LEU A 20 -12.04 -7.94 22.45
CA LEU A 20 -11.95 -6.49 22.29
C LEU A 20 -12.79 -5.73 23.30
N TRP A 21 -13.91 -6.30 23.71
CA TRP A 21 -14.80 -5.68 24.70
C TRP A 21 -14.14 -5.51 26.07
N GLN A 22 -13.05 -6.23 26.34
CA GLN A 22 -12.31 -6.15 27.60
C GLN A 22 -11.34 -4.98 27.62
N LEU A 23 -11.07 -4.36 26.47
CA LEU A 23 -10.13 -3.26 26.38
C LEU A 23 -10.81 -1.93 26.74
N SER A 24 -10.03 -1.04 27.34
CA SER A 24 -10.50 0.31 27.63
C SER A 24 -10.66 1.12 26.31
N ALA A 25 -11.42 2.21 26.38
CA ALA A 25 -11.55 3.10 25.23
C ALA A 25 -10.20 3.66 24.78
N ALA A 26 -9.31 3.96 25.74
CA ALA A 26 -7.96 4.45 25.43
C ALA A 26 -7.14 3.39 24.66
N GLU A 27 -7.24 2.14 25.09
CA GLU A 27 -6.56 1.03 24.43
C GLU A 27 -7.12 0.79 23.03
N LEU A 28 -8.44 0.90 22.86
CA LEU A 28 -9.07 0.77 21.55
C LEU A 28 -8.66 1.91 20.61
N ARG A 29 -8.58 3.14 21.11
CA ARG A 29 -8.11 4.27 20.29
C ARG A 29 -6.66 4.04 19.84
N ALA A 30 -5.79 3.61 20.73
CA ALA A 30 -4.40 3.33 20.40
C ALA A 30 -4.30 2.21 19.37
N ALA A 31 -5.07 1.15 19.54
CA ALA A 31 -5.09 0.03 18.59
C ALA A 31 -5.57 0.46 17.21
N ALA A 32 -6.57 1.34 17.14
CA ALA A 32 -7.08 1.85 15.87
C ALA A 32 -6.01 2.65 15.12
N VAL A 33 -5.27 3.49 15.81
CA VAL A 33 -4.18 4.27 15.23
C VAL A 33 -3.06 3.35 14.73
N GLU A 34 -2.68 2.38 15.56
CA GLU A 34 -1.62 1.44 15.22
C GLU A 34 -2.00 0.56 14.03
N ALA A 35 -3.25 0.08 14.00
CA ALA A 35 -3.74 -0.69 12.87
C ALA A 35 -3.73 0.13 11.58
N SER A 36 -4.13 1.40 11.66
CA SER A 36 -4.12 2.29 10.50
C SER A 36 -2.70 2.50 9.97
N ALA A 37 -1.72 2.66 10.85
CA ALA A 37 -0.32 2.78 10.44
C ALA A 37 0.18 1.51 9.75
N GLU A 38 -0.21 0.34 10.25
CA GLU A 38 0.18 -0.93 9.62
C GLU A 38 -0.46 -1.11 8.25
N ILE A 39 -1.70 -0.67 8.09
CA ILE A 39 -2.36 -0.71 6.77
C ILE A 39 -1.58 0.13 5.76
N LEU A 40 -1.13 1.34 6.15
CA LEU A 40 -0.33 2.18 5.25
C LEU A 40 0.97 1.49 4.84
N ARG A 41 1.65 0.86 5.80
CA ARG A 41 2.90 0.15 5.50
C ARG A 41 2.65 -1.04 4.57
N LEU A 42 1.58 -1.79 4.79
CA LEU A 42 1.24 -2.93 3.95
C LEU A 42 0.84 -2.49 2.54
N GLU A 43 0.16 -1.37 2.41
CA GLU A 43 -0.15 -0.80 1.09
C GLU A 43 1.13 -0.49 0.32
N ALA A 44 2.13 0.11 0.98
CA ALA A 44 3.41 0.41 0.36
C ALA A 44 4.16 -0.86 -0.04
N VAL A 45 4.19 -1.85 0.85
CA VAL A 45 4.83 -3.14 0.56
C VAL A 45 4.17 -3.80 -0.65
N ARG A 46 2.84 -3.77 -0.71
CA ARG A 46 2.11 -4.36 -1.83
C ARG A 46 2.50 -3.71 -3.15
N VAL A 47 2.59 -2.39 -3.18
CA VAL A 47 3.02 -1.65 -4.38
C VAL A 47 4.42 -2.08 -4.80
N GLU A 48 5.35 -2.17 -3.86
CA GLU A 48 6.72 -2.59 -4.17
C GLU A 48 6.81 -4.01 -4.68
N VAL A 49 6.09 -4.93 -4.06
CA VAL A 49 6.07 -6.34 -4.47
C VAL A 49 5.49 -6.47 -5.88
N VAL A 50 4.38 -5.79 -6.14
CA VAL A 50 3.72 -5.82 -7.45
C VAL A 50 4.63 -5.20 -8.50
N ASP A 51 5.33 -4.11 -8.18
CA ASP A 51 6.26 -3.49 -9.11
C ASP A 51 7.42 -4.41 -9.46
N GLU A 52 8.01 -5.04 -8.45
CA GLU A 52 9.09 -6.00 -8.69
C GLU A 52 8.62 -7.16 -9.57
N LEU A 53 7.43 -7.66 -9.32
CA LEU A 53 6.85 -8.74 -10.12
C LEU A 53 6.69 -8.31 -11.58
N SER A 54 6.28 -7.06 -11.80
CA SER A 54 6.12 -6.53 -13.16
C SER A 54 7.44 -6.46 -13.94
N LEU A 55 8.57 -6.45 -13.21
CA LEU A 55 9.90 -6.36 -13.81
C LEU A 55 10.50 -7.74 -14.09
N ARG A 56 9.79 -8.84 -13.82
CA ARG A 56 10.28 -10.20 -14.07
C ARG A 56 9.89 -10.64 -15.48
N PRO A 57 10.82 -10.58 -16.44
CA PRO A 57 10.48 -10.85 -17.85
C PRO A 57 10.21 -12.33 -18.13
N ASP A 58 10.67 -13.23 -17.26
CA ASP A 58 10.54 -14.67 -17.43
C ASP A 58 9.25 -15.23 -16.84
N ASP A 59 8.43 -14.43 -16.16
CA ASP A 59 7.16 -14.89 -15.62
C ASP A 59 6.09 -14.82 -16.70
N GLN A 60 5.70 -15.99 -17.22
CA GLN A 60 4.72 -16.08 -18.31
C GLN A 60 3.31 -15.69 -17.89
N VAL A 61 2.95 -15.91 -16.64
CA VAL A 61 1.63 -15.56 -16.12
C VAL A 61 1.46 -14.03 -16.16
N ILE A 62 2.46 -13.32 -15.69
CA ILE A 62 2.46 -11.86 -15.67
C ILE A 62 2.56 -11.31 -17.11
N ALA A 63 3.41 -11.91 -17.94
CA ALA A 63 3.59 -11.46 -19.32
C ALA A 63 2.29 -11.56 -20.13
N SER A 64 1.50 -12.61 -19.91
CA SER A 64 0.28 -12.83 -20.69
C SER A 64 -0.90 -11.98 -20.24
N ARG A 65 -0.98 -11.64 -18.97
CA ARG A 65 -2.15 -11.00 -18.37
C ARG A 65 -1.92 -9.56 -17.94
N GLY A 66 -0.69 -9.23 -17.63
CA GLY A 66 -0.35 -7.98 -16.95
C GLY A 66 -0.53 -8.13 -15.44
N VAL A 67 0.35 -7.47 -14.68
CA VAL A 67 0.41 -7.65 -13.22
C VAL A 67 -0.85 -7.13 -12.52
N GLY A 68 -1.41 -6.02 -12.99
CA GLY A 68 -2.61 -5.44 -12.37
C GLY A 68 -3.82 -6.35 -12.49
N ALA A 69 -4.05 -6.90 -13.67
CA ALA A 69 -5.14 -7.83 -13.92
C ALA A 69 -4.94 -9.15 -13.17
N TRP A 70 -3.70 -9.64 -13.14
CA TRP A 70 -3.35 -10.84 -12.37
C TRP A 70 -3.64 -10.65 -10.89
N LEU A 71 -3.24 -9.51 -10.34
CA LEU A 71 -3.48 -9.20 -8.92
C LEU A 71 -4.97 -9.22 -8.60
N ALA A 72 -5.78 -8.56 -9.42
CA ALA A 72 -7.23 -8.52 -9.23
C ALA A 72 -7.85 -9.92 -9.32
N ALA A 73 -7.37 -10.75 -10.24
CA ALA A 73 -7.90 -12.11 -10.41
C ALA A 73 -7.61 -13.02 -9.20
N ASN A 74 -6.57 -12.71 -8.42
CA ASN A 74 -6.12 -13.54 -7.30
C ASN A 74 -6.37 -12.90 -5.94
N THR A 75 -7.06 -11.77 -5.90
CA THR A 75 -7.40 -11.06 -4.66
C THR A 75 -8.85 -10.60 -4.72
N MET A 76 -9.30 -9.88 -3.71
CA MET A 76 -10.65 -9.29 -3.69
C MET A 76 -10.69 -7.91 -4.38
N LEU A 77 -9.59 -7.48 -4.98
CA LEU A 77 -9.52 -6.19 -5.66
C LEU A 77 -10.24 -6.24 -7.01
N GLN A 78 -10.82 -5.11 -7.40
CA GLN A 78 -11.32 -4.94 -8.76
C GLN A 78 -10.15 -4.74 -9.71
N VAL A 79 -10.36 -5.04 -10.99
CA VAL A 79 -9.31 -4.88 -12.02
C VAL A 79 -8.76 -3.46 -12.03
N ARG A 80 -9.64 -2.46 -11.93
CA ARG A 80 -9.25 -1.06 -11.88
C ARG A 80 -8.26 -0.78 -10.75
N ASP A 81 -8.51 -1.34 -9.57
CA ASP A 81 -7.67 -1.11 -8.39
C ASP A 81 -6.34 -1.85 -8.52
N GLY A 82 -6.34 -3.07 -9.04
CA GLY A 82 -5.11 -3.80 -9.33
C GLY A 82 -4.21 -3.04 -10.30
N LYS A 83 -4.80 -2.47 -11.35
CA LYS A 83 -4.07 -1.67 -12.33
C LYS A 83 -3.53 -0.38 -11.74
N LYS A 84 -4.26 0.26 -10.82
CA LYS A 84 -3.77 1.46 -10.12
C LYS A 84 -2.57 1.15 -9.25
N ILE A 85 -2.57 0.02 -8.57
CA ILE A 85 -1.43 -0.42 -7.75
C ILE A 85 -0.19 -0.61 -8.62
N ALA A 86 -0.33 -1.31 -9.74
CA ALA A 86 0.76 -1.52 -10.67
C ALA A 86 1.27 -0.20 -11.25
N ALA A 87 0.35 0.69 -11.62
CA ALA A 87 0.71 2.00 -12.18
C ALA A 87 1.47 2.86 -11.18
N LEU A 88 1.06 2.85 -9.91
CA LEU A 88 1.77 3.63 -8.88
C LEU A 88 3.18 3.11 -8.70
N GLY A 89 3.39 1.80 -8.67
CA GLY A 89 4.72 1.22 -8.56
C GLY A 89 5.65 1.71 -9.65
N ALA A 90 5.20 1.67 -10.89
CA ALA A 90 5.97 2.17 -12.03
C ALA A 90 6.23 3.68 -11.93
N ALA A 91 5.20 4.45 -11.54
CA ALA A 91 5.28 5.90 -11.46
C ALA A 91 6.21 6.40 -10.35
N LEU A 92 6.39 5.63 -9.28
CA LEU A 92 7.27 6.00 -8.17
C LEU A 92 8.75 5.83 -8.49
N ARG A 93 9.11 5.03 -9.49
CA ARG A 93 10.53 4.75 -9.78
C ARG A 93 11.37 5.99 -10.00
N PRO A 94 10.91 7.02 -10.76
CA PRO A 94 11.71 8.22 -10.94
C PRO A 94 11.68 9.18 -9.74
N PHE A 95 10.93 8.88 -8.68
CA PHE A 95 10.76 9.76 -7.53
C PHE A 95 11.11 9.04 -6.23
N PRO A 96 12.40 8.74 -5.98
CA PRO A 96 12.80 7.94 -4.82
C PRO A 96 12.46 8.60 -3.48
N ALA A 97 12.42 9.92 -3.40
CA ALA A 97 12.06 10.61 -2.16
C ALA A 97 10.58 10.38 -1.81
N VAL A 98 9.71 10.41 -2.81
CA VAL A 98 8.28 10.12 -2.63
C VAL A 98 8.08 8.66 -2.24
N ALA A 99 8.79 7.76 -2.93
CA ALA A 99 8.73 6.33 -2.63
C ALA A 99 9.14 6.05 -1.17
N ALA A 100 10.20 6.70 -0.70
CA ALA A 100 10.68 6.53 0.68
C ALA A 100 9.62 6.97 1.71
N ARG A 101 8.93 8.08 1.45
CA ARG A 101 7.88 8.55 2.35
C ARG A 101 6.68 7.61 2.37
N PHE A 102 6.31 7.09 1.21
CA PHE A 102 5.23 6.11 1.10
C PHE A 102 5.60 4.83 1.86
N ASP A 103 6.82 4.33 1.66
CA ASP A 103 7.32 3.12 2.35
C ASP A 103 7.36 3.30 3.86
N GLY A 104 7.65 4.51 4.32
CA GLY A 104 7.70 4.84 5.74
C GLY A 104 6.33 4.99 6.39
N GLY A 105 5.24 4.92 5.62
CA GLY A 105 3.89 5.11 6.14
C GLY A 105 3.51 6.57 6.36
N ASP A 106 4.24 7.49 5.73
CA ASP A 106 4.00 8.93 5.90
C ASP A 106 2.90 9.47 4.99
N CYS A 107 2.47 8.69 4.01
CA CYS A 107 1.34 9.06 3.17
C CYS A 107 0.55 7.82 2.75
N SER A 108 -0.73 8.01 2.45
CA SER A 108 -1.59 6.93 1.99
C SER A 108 -1.36 6.64 0.51
N PHE A 109 -1.95 5.54 0.03
CA PHE A 109 -1.93 5.20 -1.40
C PHE A 109 -2.46 6.35 -2.25
N GLU A 110 -3.62 6.92 -1.88
CA GLU A 110 -4.24 8.00 -2.62
C GLU A 110 -3.38 9.27 -2.62
N HIS A 111 -2.74 9.58 -1.49
CA HIS A 111 -1.82 10.71 -1.42
C HIS A 111 -0.60 10.49 -2.31
N ALA A 112 -0.06 9.27 -2.32
CA ALA A 112 1.09 8.95 -3.18
C ALA A 112 0.73 9.12 -4.65
N VAL A 113 -0.46 8.68 -5.06
CA VAL A 113 -0.95 8.87 -6.44
C VAL A 113 -1.01 10.36 -6.79
N LEU A 114 -1.56 11.18 -5.90
CA LEU A 114 -1.68 12.62 -6.14
C LEU A 114 -0.32 13.31 -6.20
N ILE A 115 0.58 12.95 -5.30
CA ILE A 115 1.93 13.54 -5.25
C ILE A 115 2.70 13.21 -6.53
N VAL A 116 2.64 11.96 -6.98
CA VAL A 116 3.32 11.54 -8.20
C VAL A 116 2.73 12.27 -9.42
N ALA A 117 1.41 12.39 -9.50
CA ALA A 117 0.76 13.12 -10.58
C ALA A 117 1.22 14.57 -10.61
N PHE A 118 1.35 15.21 -9.44
CA PHE A 118 1.85 16.57 -9.34
C PHE A 118 3.30 16.66 -9.80
N CYS A 119 4.15 15.71 -9.42
CA CYS A 119 5.56 15.68 -9.81
C CYS A 119 5.76 15.44 -11.31
N GLU A 120 4.91 14.62 -11.91
CA GLU A 120 4.95 14.34 -13.35
C GLU A 120 4.49 15.52 -14.20
N SER A 121 3.55 16.30 -13.69
CA SER A 121 2.95 17.43 -14.39
C SER A 121 2.79 18.60 -13.43
N PRO A 122 3.91 19.23 -13.02
CA PRO A 122 3.82 20.34 -12.06
C PRO A 122 3.06 21.52 -12.67
N PRO A 123 2.39 22.33 -11.83
CA PRO A 123 1.71 23.52 -12.33
C PRO A 123 2.67 24.45 -13.06
N LYS A 124 2.13 25.12 -14.09
CA LYS A 124 2.92 26.03 -14.89
C LYS A 124 3.55 27.12 -14.00
N GLY A 125 4.85 27.32 -14.15
CA GLY A 125 5.59 28.32 -13.39
C GLY A 125 6.28 27.77 -12.14
N MET A 126 6.08 26.48 -11.79
CA MET A 126 6.79 25.88 -10.68
C MET A 126 8.10 25.25 -11.13
N PRO A 127 9.14 25.25 -10.26
CA PRO A 127 10.40 24.56 -10.56
C PRO A 127 10.16 23.04 -10.70
N GLU A 128 10.92 22.41 -11.60
CA GLU A 128 10.82 20.96 -11.80
C GLU A 128 11.18 20.16 -10.55
N GLU A 129 12.08 20.65 -9.74
CA GLU A 129 12.50 19.98 -8.51
C GLU A 129 11.49 20.15 -7.36
N ALA A 130 10.48 20.96 -7.54
CA ALA A 130 9.44 21.13 -6.53
C ALA A 130 8.50 19.90 -6.46
#